data_a62457e834c6b46118de50160a71f907
#
_entry.id   a62457e834c6b46118de50160a71f907
#
_cell.length_a   1.000
_cell.length_b   1.000
_cell.length_c   1.000
_cell.angle_alpha   90.00
_cell.angle_beta   90.00
_cell.angle_gamma   90.00
#
_symmetry.space_group_name_H-M   'P 1'
#
loop_
_entity.id
_entity.type
_entity.pdbx_description
1 polymer ?
#
loop_
_entity_poly.entity_id
_entity_poly.type
_entity_poly.pdbx_seq_one_letter_code
_entity_poly.pdbx_strand_id
1 'polypeptide(L)'
;MPGMPIAEGAEFAGYRIVRRLGSGGMGEVYLVQHPRLPRLEALKVLPANVSADPEFRQRFEREADVAASLWHPHIVSVHDRGEHDGQLWITMDYVDGTDVVRLLRERYPGGMPANEALEIISAVAEALDYAYERQLLHRDVKPANILVAESRSARRIALADFGIAKMANETHGLTATNMTIGSVAYAAPEQLTGAHLDGRADQYALACTAFHMLTGRPPFADQNPAAVIGKQLSEPPPPLGGLRPDLVSMEPVLARAMAKDPVQRFGSCREFAAALRLGEPAWAESVAPTRQAPAASPPSAPPSSTPPPPAPPPPAPPAGVPAWSHPPRPSNGASPARVAAFVGIGVAALLAVVLVVFVGIRLMHTLTSSP
;
A
#
# COMPACT_ATOMS: atom_id res chain seq x y z
N MET A 1 21.15 16.96 -11.02
CA MET A 1 21.34 17.55 -9.67
C MET A 1 20.03 17.35 -8.94
N PRO A 2 19.99 16.76 -7.73
CA PRO A 2 18.80 16.85 -6.89
C PRO A 2 18.53 18.35 -6.68
N GLY A 3 17.28 18.78 -6.90
CA GLY A 3 16.87 20.16 -6.70
C GLY A 3 17.15 20.59 -5.26
N MET A 4 17.46 21.86 -5.03
CA MET A 4 17.55 22.38 -3.67
C MET A 4 16.17 22.25 -3.00
N PRO A 5 16.12 21.79 -1.73
CA PRO A 5 14.87 21.69 -1.00
C PRO A 5 14.17 23.05 -0.95
N ILE A 6 12.85 23.04 -1.06
CA ILE A 6 12.05 24.25 -0.97
C ILE A 6 12.17 24.78 0.46
N ALA A 7 12.51 26.08 0.60
CA ALA A 7 12.76 26.70 1.89
C ALA A 7 11.47 26.82 2.73
N GLU A 8 11.61 26.75 4.04
CA GLU A 8 10.51 27.05 4.97
C GLU A 8 10.02 28.50 4.78
N GLY A 9 8.72 28.69 4.79
CA GLY A 9 8.07 29.97 4.53
C GLY A 9 7.88 30.31 3.05
N ALA A 10 8.55 29.58 2.12
CA ALA A 10 8.34 29.76 0.69
C ALA A 10 6.95 29.29 0.25
N GLU A 11 6.52 29.77 -0.91
CA GLU A 11 5.28 29.35 -1.57
C GLU A 11 5.60 28.39 -2.73
N PHE A 12 4.83 27.30 -2.84
CA PHE A 12 4.89 26.34 -3.94
C PHE A 12 3.48 25.96 -4.35
N ALA A 13 3.12 26.18 -5.61
CA ALA A 13 1.79 25.89 -6.15
C ALA A 13 0.64 26.54 -5.32
N GLY A 14 0.88 27.68 -4.68
CA GLY A 14 -0.07 28.38 -3.80
C GLY A 14 -0.07 27.87 -2.34
N TYR A 15 0.65 26.80 -2.03
CA TYR A 15 0.80 26.29 -0.66
C TYR A 15 2.02 26.90 0.03
N ARG A 16 1.87 27.34 1.28
CA ARG A 16 3.00 27.86 2.06
C ARG A 16 3.70 26.70 2.78
N ILE A 17 4.99 26.50 2.52
CA ILE A 17 5.82 25.49 3.16
C ILE A 17 5.99 25.81 4.64
N VAL A 18 5.62 24.91 5.52
CA VAL A 18 5.83 25.01 6.97
C VAL A 18 7.16 24.39 7.36
N ARG A 19 7.41 23.15 6.92
CA ARG A 19 8.67 22.42 7.12
C ARG A 19 8.74 21.19 6.21
N ARG A 20 9.93 20.64 6.01
CA ARG A 20 10.10 19.36 5.33
C ARG A 20 9.76 18.20 6.28
N LEU A 21 8.96 17.24 5.80
CA LEU A 21 8.61 16.00 6.51
C LEU A 21 9.59 14.87 6.18
N GLY A 22 10.02 14.76 4.90
CA GLY A 22 10.91 13.71 4.45
C GLY A 22 11.43 13.93 3.04
N SER A 23 12.42 13.12 2.65
CA SER A 23 12.97 13.07 1.30
C SER A 23 13.35 11.65 0.94
N GLY A 24 13.20 11.28 -0.33
CA GLY A 24 13.53 9.94 -0.83
C GLY A 24 13.65 9.91 -2.35
N GLY A 25 13.87 8.73 -2.92
CA GLY A 25 14.00 8.56 -4.37
C GLY A 25 12.77 8.96 -5.19
N MET A 26 11.61 9.09 -4.53
CA MET A 26 10.33 9.50 -5.16
C MET A 26 9.98 10.97 -4.91
N GLY A 27 10.93 11.80 -4.46
CA GLY A 27 10.72 13.22 -4.21
C GLY A 27 10.81 13.62 -2.75
N GLU A 28 10.31 14.80 -2.48
CA GLU A 28 10.30 15.42 -1.17
C GLU A 28 8.87 15.60 -0.66
N VAL A 29 8.68 15.44 0.64
CA VAL A 29 7.38 15.64 1.29
C VAL A 29 7.50 16.78 2.28
N TYR A 30 6.57 17.74 2.19
CA TYR A 30 6.51 18.93 3.00
C TYR A 30 5.21 19.00 3.80
N LEU A 31 5.28 19.51 5.01
CA LEU A 31 4.11 20.03 5.72
C LEU A 31 3.80 21.41 5.16
N VAL A 32 2.57 21.62 4.72
CA VAL A 32 2.13 22.87 4.10
C VAL A 32 0.86 23.39 4.73
N GLN A 33 0.72 24.72 4.70
CA GLN A 33 -0.55 25.40 5.01
C GLN A 33 -1.38 25.49 3.73
N HIS A 34 -2.62 25.02 3.79
CA HIS A 34 -3.55 25.13 2.67
C HIS A 34 -3.83 26.61 2.34
N PRO A 35 -3.85 27.02 1.06
CA PRO A 35 -3.91 28.45 0.67
C PRO A 35 -5.18 29.17 1.10
N ARG A 36 -6.29 28.47 1.27
CA ARG A 36 -7.61 29.06 1.57
C ARG A 36 -8.27 28.53 2.83
N LEU A 37 -7.86 27.35 3.31
CA LEU A 37 -8.48 26.70 4.47
C LEU A 37 -7.51 26.68 5.65
N PRO A 38 -7.99 26.82 6.90
CA PRO A 38 -7.15 26.79 8.09
C PRO A 38 -6.75 25.36 8.47
N ARG A 39 -6.10 24.64 7.55
CA ARG A 39 -5.63 23.27 7.78
C ARG A 39 -4.23 23.06 7.23
N LEU A 40 -3.54 22.07 7.80
CA LEU A 40 -2.25 21.58 7.33
C LEU A 40 -2.46 20.36 6.44
N GLU A 41 -1.62 20.23 5.42
CA GLU A 41 -1.59 19.10 4.49
C GLU A 41 -0.16 18.61 4.29
N ALA A 42 0.00 17.38 3.83
CA ALA A 42 1.27 16.88 3.32
C ALA A 42 1.31 17.12 1.80
N LEU A 43 2.34 17.82 1.34
CA LEU A 43 2.61 18.08 -0.09
C LEU A 43 3.81 17.22 -0.51
N LYS A 44 3.61 16.31 -1.46
CA LYS A 44 4.67 15.55 -2.10
C LYS A 44 5.00 16.16 -3.44
N VAL A 45 6.28 16.54 -3.64
CA VAL A 45 6.81 17.11 -4.88
C VAL A 45 7.70 16.06 -5.53
N LEU A 46 7.38 15.70 -6.78
CA LEU A 46 8.11 14.68 -7.52
C LEU A 46 9.37 15.26 -8.16
N PRO A 47 10.42 14.44 -8.38
CA PRO A 47 11.64 14.89 -9.03
C PRO A 47 11.37 15.40 -10.46
N ALA A 48 12.06 16.47 -10.87
CA ALA A 48 11.87 17.10 -12.16
C ALA A 48 12.14 16.15 -13.36
N ASN A 49 13.14 15.26 -13.23
CA ASN A 49 13.45 14.28 -14.26
C ASN A 49 12.33 13.23 -14.45
N VAL A 50 11.61 12.87 -13.39
CA VAL A 50 10.47 11.97 -13.46
C VAL A 50 9.24 12.71 -14.01
N SER A 51 9.05 13.96 -13.59
CA SER A 51 7.97 14.82 -14.04
C SER A 51 8.07 15.20 -15.52
N ALA A 52 9.25 15.13 -16.11
CA ALA A 52 9.47 15.44 -17.53
C ALA A 52 9.01 14.32 -18.48
N ASP A 53 8.79 13.09 -17.99
CA ASP A 53 8.37 11.95 -18.82
C ASP A 53 6.86 12.03 -19.11
N PRO A 54 6.43 12.15 -20.40
CA PRO A 54 5.02 12.26 -20.76
C PRO A 54 4.19 11.02 -20.41
N GLU A 55 4.75 9.81 -20.51
CA GLU A 55 4.05 8.58 -20.16
C GLU A 55 3.83 8.50 -18.64
N PHE A 56 4.83 8.93 -17.88
CA PHE A 56 4.71 9.02 -16.42
C PHE A 56 3.62 10.02 -16.02
N ARG A 57 3.59 11.22 -16.64
CA ARG A 57 2.55 12.24 -16.36
C ARG A 57 1.15 11.68 -16.54
N GLN A 58 0.88 11.05 -17.69
CA GLN A 58 -0.44 10.51 -18.00
C GLN A 58 -0.86 9.41 -17.01
N ARG A 59 0.09 8.60 -16.54
CA ARG A 59 -0.17 7.57 -15.53
C ARG A 59 -0.40 8.18 -14.16
N PHE A 60 0.46 9.13 -13.75
CA PHE A 60 0.33 9.87 -12.49
C PHE A 60 -1.05 10.52 -12.38
N GLU A 61 -1.52 11.19 -13.41
CA GLU A 61 -2.84 11.83 -13.43
C GLU A 61 -3.97 10.82 -13.20
N ARG A 62 -3.97 9.71 -13.94
CA ARG A 62 -5.00 8.67 -13.79
C ARG A 62 -5.01 8.03 -12.41
N GLU A 63 -3.83 7.69 -11.88
CA GLU A 63 -3.74 7.04 -10.58
C GLU A 63 -4.05 8.00 -9.43
N ALA A 64 -3.64 9.26 -9.55
CA ALA A 64 -4.01 10.28 -8.59
C ALA A 64 -5.53 10.51 -8.56
N ASP A 65 -6.23 10.48 -9.72
CA ASP A 65 -7.69 10.59 -9.79
C ASP A 65 -8.37 9.39 -9.11
N VAL A 66 -7.87 8.18 -9.32
CA VAL A 66 -8.39 6.99 -8.63
C VAL A 66 -8.11 7.08 -7.12
N ALA A 67 -6.88 7.45 -6.73
CA ALA A 67 -6.53 7.61 -5.32
C ALA A 67 -7.36 8.68 -4.62
N ALA A 68 -7.66 9.79 -5.29
CA ALA A 68 -8.52 10.86 -4.76
C ALA A 68 -9.99 10.41 -4.56
N SER A 69 -10.42 9.36 -5.26
CA SER A 69 -11.75 8.77 -5.07
C SER A 69 -11.85 7.81 -3.88
N LEU A 70 -10.71 7.41 -3.31
CA LEU A 70 -10.68 6.51 -2.16
C LEU A 70 -11.07 7.27 -0.88
N TRP A 71 -12.06 6.74 -0.20
CA TRP A 71 -12.45 7.23 1.12
C TRP A 71 -12.52 6.07 2.11
N HIS A 72 -11.49 5.95 2.97
CA HIS A 72 -11.37 4.88 3.94
C HIS A 72 -10.61 5.36 5.18
N PRO A 73 -11.00 4.99 6.42
CA PRO A 73 -10.35 5.47 7.64
C PRO A 73 -8.86 5.14 7.73
N HIS A 74 -8.43 4.07 7.06
CA HIS A 74 -7.04 3.60 7.06
C HIS A 74 -6.30 3.92 5.74
N ILE A 75 -6.79 4.86 4.93
CA ILE A 75 -6.10 5.40 3.76
C ILE A 75 -5.84 6.89 3.98
N VAL A 76 -4.64 7.34 3.65
CA VAL A 76 -4.34 8.79 3.57
C VAL A 76 -5.03 9.34 2.33
N SER A 77 -6.00 10.24 2.53
CA SER A 77 -6.80 10.80 1.44
C SER A 77 -5.98 11.79 0.61
N VAL A 78 -6.10 11.70 -0.72
CA VAL A 78 -5.56 12.67 -1.66
C VAL A 78 -6.55 13.82 -1.81
N HIS A 79 -6.04 15.07 -1.77
CA HIS A 79 -6.87 16.27 -1.83
C HIS A 79 -6.78 17.01 -3.16
N ASP A 80 -5.55 17.14 -3.69
CA ASP A 80 -5.31 17.87 -4.93
C ASP A 80 -4.02 17.38 -5.58
N ARG A 81 -3.86 17.66 -6.88
CA ARG A 81 -2.68 17.36 -7.66
C ARG A 81 -2.45 18.41 -8.72
N GLY A 82 -1.24 18.55 -9.20
CA GLY A 82 -0.94 19.50 -10.26
C GLY A 82 0.50 19.47 -10.70
N GLU A 83 0.85 20.50 -11.48
CA GLU A 83 2.19 20.80 -11.92
C GLU A 83 2.57 22.22 -11.53
N HIS A 84 3.82 22.41 -11.07
CA HIS A 84 4.39 23.71 -10.79
C HIS A 84 5.88 23.69 -11.16
N ASP A 85 6.31 24.67 -11.97
CA ASP A 85 7.69 24.77 -12.46
C ASP A 85 8.24 23.46 -13.08
N GLY A 86 7.39 22.73 -13.83
CA GLY A 86 7.75 21.47 -14.46
C GLY A 86 7.83 20.27 -13.51
N GLN A 87 7.46 20.42 -12.23
CA GLN A 87 7.39 19.36 -11.25
C GLN A 87 5.94 19.00 -10.92
N LEU A 88 5.65 17.71 -10.97
CA LEU A 88 4.37 17.17 -10.52
C LEU A 88 4.32 17.18 -8.98
N TRP A 89 3.16 17.44 -8.46
CA TRP A 89 2.91 17.44 -7.02
C TRP A 89 1.54 16.84 -6.68
N ILE A 90 1.40 16.40 -5.44
CA ILE A 90 0.15 15.89 -4.89
C ILE A 90 0.02 16.31 -3.42
N THR A 91 -1.16 16.77 -3.00
CA THR A 91 -1.47 17.02 -1.58
C THR A 91 -2.36 15.94 -1.01
N MET A 92 -2.17 15.70 0.27
CA MET A 92 -2.87 14.63 0.98
C MET A 92 -3.02 14.98 2.46
N ASP A 93 -3.80 14.16 3.17
CA ASP A 93 -3.92 14.28 4.64
C ASP A 93 -2.54 14.37 5.30
N TYR A 94 -2.37 15.37 6.17
CA TYR A 94 -1.29 15.34 7.14
C TYR A 94 -1.70 14.49 8.35
N VAL A 95 -0.95 13.43 8.59
CA VAL A 95 -1.11 12.57 9.79
C VAL A 95 -0.07 13.02 10.80
N ASP A 96 -0.52 13.65 11.89
CA ASP A 96 0.35 14.12 12.97
C ASP A 96 0.76 12.93 13.86
N GLY A 97 1.75 12.18 13.39
CA GLY A 97 2.18 10.93 14.00
C GLY A 97 3.58 10.52 13.55
N THR A 98 3.84 9.24 13.58
CA THR A 98 5.10 8.65 13.14
C THR A 98 4.85 7.49 12.17
N ASP A 99 5.85 7.16 11.34
CA ASP A 99 5.81 5.94 10.55
C ASP A 99 6.26 4.72 11.38
N VAL A 100 5.86 3.53 10.92
CA VAL A 100 6.16 2.28 11.64
C VAL A 100 7.66 1.95 11.65
N VAL A 101 8.46 2.38 10.64
CA VAL A 101 9.93 2.18 10.68
C VAL A 101 10.53 2.93 11.84
N ARG A 102 10.13 4.18 12.01
CA ARG A 102 10.59 5.02 13.11
C ARG A 102 10.14 4.45 14.44
N LEU A 103 8.89 3.98 14.53
CA LEU A 103 8.35 3.33 15.73
C LEU A 103 9.15 2.08 16.10
N LEU A 104 9.48 1.22 15.12
CA LEU A 104 10.32 0.05 15.33
C LEU A 104 11.71 0.44 15.84
N ARG A 105 12.36 1.39 15.16
CA ARG A 105 13.73 1.79 15.52
C ARG A 105 13.83 2.40 16.91
N GLU A 106 12.86 3.26 17.28
CA GLU A 106 12.92 4.05 18.52
C GLU A 106 12.32 3.30 19.72
N ARG A 107 11.28 2.51 19.51
CA ARG A 107 10.53 1.88 20.61
C ARG A 107 10.60 0.36 20.61
N TYR A 108 10.72 -0.28 19.46
CA TYR A 108 10.63 -1.74 19.32
C TYR A 108 11.77 -2.33 18.44
N PRO A 109 13.05 -2.13 18.77
CA PRO A 109 14.17 -2.58 17.94
C PRO A 109 14.25 -4.10 17.78
N GLY A 110 13.65 -4.87 18.70
CA GLY A 110 13.55 -6.35 18.64
C GLY A 110 12.19 -6.86 18.13
N GLY A 111 11.36 -5.98 17.60
CA GLY A 111 9.99 -6.28 17.19
C GLY A 111 8.95 -5.80 18.21
N MET A 112 7.80 -5.39 17.71
CA MET A 112 6.71 -4.88 18.55
C MET A 112 5.87 -6.00 19.16
N PRO A 113 5.06 -5.71 20.21
CA PRO A 113 4.08 -6.63 20.74
C PRO A 113 3.11 -7.14 19.66
N ALA A 114 2.75 -8.42 19.71
CA ALA A 114 1.93 -9.05 18.69
C ALA A 114 0.58 -8.34 18.51
N ASN A 115 -0.10 -8.00 19.59
CA ASN A 115 -1.38 -7.30 19.57
C ASN A 115 -1.31 -5.94 18.85
N GLU A 116 -0.24 -5.16 19.07
CA GLU A 116 -0.04 -3.88 18.37
C GLU A 116 0.25 -4.10 16.88
N ALA A 117 1.08 -5.09 16.54
CA ALA A 117 1.34 -5.45 15.16
C ALA A 117 0.06 -5.90 14.44
N LEU A 118 -0.74 -6.74 15.05
CA LEU A 118 -1.98 -7.26 14.49
C LEU A 118 -3.06 -6.18 14.30
N GLU A 119 -3.14 -5.19 15.19
CA GLU A 119 -3.99 -4.03 15.01
C GLU A 119 -3.62 -3.28 13.73
N ILE A 120 -2.33 -2.98 13.53
CA ILE A 120 -1.83 -2.27 12.35
C ILE A 120 -2.03 -3.10 11.09
N ILE A 121 -1.71 -4.40 11.12
CA ILE A 121 -1.86 -5.30 9.98
C ILE A 121 -3.34 -5.40 9.56
N SER A 122 -4.27 -5.51 10.51
CA SER A 122 -5.70 -5.58 10.21
C SER A 122 -6.20 -4.31 9.54
N ALA A 123 -5.82 -3.13 10.06
CA ALA A 123 -6.18 -1.84 9.50
C ALA A 123 -5.66 -1.66 8.06
N VAL A 124 -4.41 -2.06 7.82
CA VAL A 124 -3.79 -1.99 6.48
C VAL A 124 -4.42 -3.01 5.54
N ALA A 125 -4.75 -4.21 6.01
CA ALA A 125 -5.42 -5.24 5.20
C ALA A 125 -6.80 -4.77 4.71
N GLU A 126 -7.59 -4.11 5.55
CA GLU A 126 -8.86 -3.50 5.16
C GLU A 126 -8.67 -2.42 4.09
N ALA A 127 -7.67 -1.57 4.24
CA ALA A 127 -7.33 -0.52 3.28
C ALA A 127 -6.92 -1.08 1.91
N LEU A 128 -6.10 -2.15 1.89
CA LEU A 128 -5.63 -2.78 0.66
C LEU A 128 -6.76 -3.47 -0.11
N ASP A 129 -7.59 -4.26 0.58
CA ASP A 129 -8.73 -4.92 -0.07
C ASP A 129 -9.74 -3.88 -0.60
N TYR A 130 -10.00 -2.79 0.16
CA TYR A 130 -10.85 -1.69 -0.28
C TYR A 130 -10.33 -1.00 -1.55
N ALA A 131 -9.01 -0.76 -1.64
CA ALA A 131 -8.39 -0.16 -2.83
C ALA A 131 -8.42 -1.14 -4.02
N TYR A 132 -8.14 -2.42 -3.79
CA TYR A 132 -8.16 -3.44 -4.83
C TYR A 132 -9.55 -3.63 -5.45
N GLU A 133 -10.61 -3.60 -4.66
CA GLU A 133 -12.01 -3.59 -5.14
C GLU A 133 -12.29 -2.42 -6.11
N ARG A 134 -11.49 -1.34 -6.03
CA ARG A 134 -11.54 -0.14 -6.88
C ARG A 134 -10.44 -0.12 -7.96
N GLN A 135 -9.87 -1.29 -8.25
CA GLN A 135 -8.84 -1.48 -9.27
C GLN A 135 -7.55 -0.71 -9.00
N LEU A 136 -7.23 -0.40 -7.74
CA LEU A 136 -5.98 0.22 -7.35
C LEU A 136 -5.15 -0.72 -6.48
N LEU A 137 -3.91 -1.00 -6.93
CA LEU A 137 -2.89 -1.70 -6.15
C LEU A 137 -1.96 -0.68 -5.49
N HIS A 138 -1.53 -0.99 -4.27
CA HIS A 138 -0.59 -0.11 -3.55
C HIS A 138 0.85 -0.24 -4.05
N ARG A 139 1.32 -1.47 -4.35
CA ARG A 139 2.64 -1.81 -4.91
C ARG A 139 3.88 -1.42 -4.08
N ASP A 140 3.69 -0.77 -2.94
CA ASP A 140 4.77 -0.34 -2.03
C ASP A 140 4.41 -0.46 -0.55
N VAL A 141 3.73 -1.55 -0.17
CA VAL A 141 3.38 -1.80 1.23
C VAL A 141 4.66 -2.09 2.01
N LYS A 142 4.96 -1.23 2.98
CA LYS A 142 6.13 -1.33 3.86
C LYS A 142 5.93 -0.50 5.13
N PRO A 143 6.69 -0.75 6.20
CA PRO A 143 6.55 0.00 7.46
C PRO A 143 6.69 1.52 7.32
N ALA A 144 7.51 2.02 6.37
CA ALA A 144 7.68 3.45 6.14
C ALA A 144 6.42 4.16 5.59
N ASN A 145 5.52 3.41 4.95
CA ASN A 145 4.29 3.95 4.37
C ASN A 145 3.07 3.74 5.29
N ILE A 146 3.26 3.20 6.49
CA ILE A 146 2.20 3.03 7.49
C ILE A 146 2.41 4.09 8.57
N LEU A 147 1.48 5.02 8.67
CA LEU A 147 1.49 6.12 9.64
C LEU A 147 0.62 5.77 10.85
N VAL A 148 1.14 6.03 12.03
CA VAL A 148 0.44 5.81 13.30
C VAL A 148 0.43 7.13 14.07
N ALA A 149 -0.75 7.64 14.37
CA ALA A 149 -0.95 8.81 15.21
C ALA A 149 -1.76 8.41 16.45
N GLU A 150 -1.27 8.79 17.61
CA GLU A 150 -1.95 8.56 18.89
C GLU A 150 -2.65 9.86 19.30
N SER A 151 -3.96 9.83 19.42
CA SER A 151 -4.74 10.92 20.02
C SER A 151 -5.30 10.49 21.37
N ARG A 152 -5.78 11.45 22.15
CA ARG A 152 -6.37 11.15 23.48
C ARG A 152 -7.60 10.22 23.42
N SER A 153 -8.25 10.13 22.27
CA SER A 153 -9.52 9.40 22.11
C SER A 153 -9.41 8.16 21.21
N ALA A 154 -8.44 8.10 20.30
CA ALA A 154 -8.28 6.96 19.37
C ALA A 154 -6.90 6.94 18.74
N ARG A 155 -6.43 5.74 18.39
CA ARG A 155 -5.25 5.52 17.54
C ARG A 155 -5.68 5.57 16.07
N ARG A 156 -5.06 6.43 15.27
CA ARG A 156 -5.23 6.45 13.81
C ARG A 156 -4.11 5.67 13.16
N ILE A 157 -4.45 4.67 12.38
CA ILE A 157 -3.52 3.92 11.52
C ILE A 157 -3.92 4.25 10.09
N ALA A 158 -2.98 4.70 9.26
CA ALA A 158 -3.27 5.07 7.88
C ALA A 158 -2.14 4.64 6.94
N LEU A 159 -2.49 4.03 5.81
CA LEU A 159 -1.60 3.67 4.74
C LEU A 159 -1.45 4.88 3.79
N ALA A 160 -0.21 5.32 3.60
CA ALA A 160 0.17 6.45 2.75
C ALA A 160 0.89 5.96 1.49
N ASP A 161 1.02 6.85 0.51
CA ASP A 161 1.84 6.63 -0.69
C ASP A 161 1.38 5.43 -1.54
N PHE A 162 0.09 5.35 -1.87
CA PHE A 162 -0.36 4.48 -2.95
C PHE A 162 0.52 4.72 -4.18
N GLY A 163 1.08 3.68 -4.75
CA GLY A 163 2.21 3.63 -5.69
C GLY A 163 2.18 4.52 -6.94
N ILE A 164 1.47 5.67 -6.87
CA ILE A 164 1.30 6.67 -7.92
C ILE A 164 2.63 7.04 -8.62
N ALA A 165 3.74 6.99 -7.89
CA ALA A 165 5.06 7.32 -8.41
C ALA A 165 5.89 6.10 -8.86
N LYS A 166 5.47 4.85 -8.61
CA LYS A 166 6.29 3.65 -8.91
C LYS A 166 6.14 3.12 -10.33
N MET A 167 5.07 3.40 -11.02
CA MET A 167 4.83 2.92 -12.39
C MET A 167 5.80 3.45 -13.44
N ALA A 168 6.58 4.49 -13.12
CA ALA A 168 7.62 4.99 -14.01
C ALA A 168 8.68 3.93 -14.39
N ASN A 169 8.87 2.93 -13.53
CA ASN A 169 9.93 1.94 -13.71
C ASN A 169 9.46 0.66 -14.41
N GLU A 170 8.15 0.44 -14.58
CA GLU A 170 7.62 -0.79 -15.21
C GLU A 170 7.83 -0.84 -16.73
N THR A 171 7.91 0.31 -17.40
CA THR A 171 8.09 0.38 -18.87
C THR A 171 9.55 0.26 -19.34
N HIS A 172 10.52 0.51 -18.45
CA HIS A 172 11.94 0.50 -18.80
C HIS A 172 12.69 -0.77 -18.35
N GLY A 173 11.97 -1.85 -18.05
CA GLY A 173 12.54 -3.07 -17.52
C GLY A 173 13.07 -2.85 -16.09
N LEU A 174 12.68 -3.73 -15.16
CA LEU A 174 13.15 -3.74 -13.78
C LEU A 174 14.67 -3.92 -13.73
N THR A 175 15.44 -2.87 -14.02
CA THR A 175 16.84 -2.87 -13.66
C THR A 175 16.94 -2.56 -12.18
N ALA A 176 17.62 -3.43 -11.42
CA ALA A 176 17.89 -3.30 -9.99
C ALA A 176 18.41 -1.91 -9.56
N THR A 177 18.84 -1.11 -10.53
CA THR A 177 19.40 0.24 -10.37
C THR A 177 18.35 1.31 -10.00
N ASN A 178 17.07 1.10 -10.30
CA ASN A 178 16.01 2.10 -10.06
C ASN A 178 15.13 1.81 -8.84
N MET A 179 15.26 0.63 -8.23
CA MET A 179 14.54 0.31 -6.98
C MET A 179 15.38 0.77 -5.78
N THR A 180 14.80 1.62 -4.95
CA THR A 180 15.41 1.98 -3.67
C THR A 180 15.58 0.72 -2.81
N ILE A 181 16.79 0.48 -2.29
CA ILE A 181 17.16 -0.71 -1.48
C ILE A 181 16.09 -1.05 -0.43
N GLY A 182 15.49 -0.03 0.20
CA GLY A 182 14.45 -0.22 1.21
C GLY A 182 13.12 -0.78 0.71
N SER A 183 12.79 -0.65 -0.60
CA SER A 183 11.52 -1.15 -1.14
C SER A 183 11.61 -2.60 -1.65
N VAL A 184 12.79 -3.03 -2.09
CA VAL A 184 13.03 -4.39 -2.58
C VAL A 184 12.78 -5.44 -1.49
N ALA A 185 13.06 -5.09 -0.23
CA ALA A 185 12.91 -5.99 0.92
C ALA A 185 11.46 -6.47 1.17
N TYR A 186 10.46 -5.83 0.53
CA TYR A 186 9.03 -6.16 0.68
C TYR A 186 8.38 -6.54 -0.66
N ALA A 187 9.09 -6.39 -1.78
CA ALA A 187 8.52 -6.61 -3.12
C ALA A 187 8.18 -8.08 -3.35
N ALA A 188 7.00 -8.33 -3.90
CA ALA A 188 6.58 -9.68 -4.27
C ALA A 188 7.39 -10.23 -5.46
N PRO A 189 7.61 -11.57 -5.54
CA PRO A 189 8.32 -12.19 -6.66
C PRO A 189 7.81 -11.79 -8.04
N GLU A 190 6.49 -11.79 -8.22
CA GLU A 190 5.83 -11.39 -9.47
C GLU A 190 6.09 -9.92 -9.81
N GLN A 191 6.21 -9.05 -8.82
CA GLN A 191 6.56 -7.64 -9.01
C GLN A 191 8.02 -7.47 -9.47
N LEU A 192 8.92 -8.33 -8.96
CA LEU A 192 10.34 -8.31 -9.33
C LEU A 192 10.59 -8.90 -10.72
N THR A 193 9.73 -9.80 -11.19
CA THR A 193 9.82 -10.42 -12.51
C THR A 193 9.03 -9.70 -13.60
N GLY A 194 8.27 -8.64 -13.24
CA GLY A 194 7.41 -7.93 -14.21
C GLY A 194 6.21 -8.78 -14.66
N ALA A 195 5.79 -9.78 -13.89
CA ALA A 195 4.60 -10.57 -14.16
C ALA A 195 3.32 -9.78 -13.84
N HIS A 196 2.17 -10.35 -14.24
CA HIS A 196 0.87 -9.73 -13.94
C HIS A 196 0.66 -9.62 -12.42
N LEU A 197 0.26 -8.44 -11.95
CA LEU A 197 0.02 -8.15 -10.55
C LEU A 197 -1.47 -8.15 -10.22
N ASP A 198 -1.81 -8.76 -9.09
CA ASP A 198 -3.12 -8.65 -8.45
C ASP A 198 -2.97 -8.29 -6.96
N GLY A 199 -4.05 -8.26 -6.18
CA GLY A 199 -4.03 -7.92 -4.76
C GLY A 199 -3.14 -8.81 -3.89
N ARG A 200 -2.75 -9.99 -4.39
CA ARG A 200 -1.84 -10.90 -3.71
C ARG A 200 -0.39 -10.40 -3.67
N ALA A 201 -0.01 -9.49 -4.57
CA ALA A 201 1.29 -8.81 -4.50
C ALA A 201 1.35 -7.89 -3.27
N ASP A 202 0.30 -7.10 -3.02
CA ASP A 202 0.21 -6.27 -1.80
C ASP A 202 0.09 -7.12 -0.53
N GLN A 203 -0.60 -8.27 -0.59
CA GLN A 203 -0.65 -9.23 0.52
C GLN A 203 0.74 -9.78 0.88
N TYR A 204 1.56 -10.14 -0.11
CA TYR A 204 2.94 -10.57 0.12
C TYR A 204 3.76 -9.48 0.82
N ALA A 205 3.66 -8.26 0.32
CA ALA A 205 4.34 -7.10 0.91
C ALA A 205 3.84 -6.81 2.34
N LEU A 206 2.54 -6.97 2.61
CA LEU A 206 1.96 -6.87 3.95
C LEU A 206 2.50 -7.97 4.88
N ALA A 207 2.67 -9.20 4.38
CA ALA A 207 3.25 -10.30 5.16
C ALA A 207 4.74 -10.05 5.49
N CYS A 208 5.53 -9.54 4.55
CA CYS A 208 6.91 -9.09 4.82
C CYS A 208 6.93 -7.95 5.85
N THR A 209 5.98 -7.02 5.76
CA THR A 209 5.81 -5.93 6.72
C THR A 209 5.44 -6.46 8.11
N ALA A 210 4.52 -7.42 8.20
CA ALA A 210 4.15 -8.09 9.43
C ALA A 210 5.34 -8.81 10.08
N PHE A 211 6.11 -9.55 9.30
CA PHE A 211 7.34 -10.18 9.78
C PHE A 211 8.32 -9.14 10.36
N HIS A 212 8.54 -8.03 9.63
CA HIS A 212 9.40 -6.95 10.12
C HIS A 212 8.87 -6.34 11.43
N MET A 213 7.59 -6.08 11.52
CA MET A 213 6.99 -5.53 12.75
C MET A 213 7.15 -6.48 13.94
N LEU A 214 6.98 -7.77 13.74
CA LEU A 214 7.09 -8.79 14.80
C LEU A 214 8.52 -9.09 15.22
N THR A 215 9.53 -8.91 14.32
CA THR A 215 10.92 -9.33 14.56
C THR A 215 11.93 -8.20 14.62
N GLY A 216 11.54 -6.95 14.27
CA GLY A 216 12.43 -5.78 14.17
C GLY A 216 13.28 -5.75 12.90
N ARG A 217 13.15 -6.72 11.98
CA ARG A 217 13.90 -6.79 10.72
C ARG A 217 13.08 -7.42 9.59
N PRO A 218 13.31 -7.01 8.31
CA PRO A 218 12.64 -7.64 7.18
C PRO A 218 13.04 -9.11 7.03
N PRO A 219 12.19 -9.96 6.40
CA PRO A 219 12.45 -11.41 6.28
C PRO A 219 13.72 -11.70 5.47
N PHE A 220 13.99 -10.94 4.42
CA PHE A 220 15.12 -11.14 3.52
C PHE A 220 16.06 -9.94 3.57
N ALA A 221 16.77 -9.77 4.69
CA ALA A 221 17.75 -8.72 4.86
C ALA A 221 19.10 -9.10 4.27
N ASP A 222 19.70 -8.20 3.50
CA ASP A 222 21.08 -8.28 3.00
C ASP A 222 21.60 -6.88 2.69
N GLN A 223 22.94 -6.70 2.70
CA GLN A 223 23.56 -5.44 2.30
C GLN A 223 23.57 -5.27 0.77
N ASN A 224 23.54 -6.38 0.02
CA ASN A 224 23.50 -6.39 -1.43
C ASN A 224 22.05 -6.48 -1.93
N PRO A 225 21.52 -5.47 -2.63
CA PRO A 225 20.18 -5.49 -3.19
C PRO A 225 19.91 -6.68 -4.11
N ALA A 226 20.90 -7.12 -4.89
CA ALA A 226 20.75 -8.28 -5.77
C ALA A 226 20.58 -9.57 -4.97
N ALA A 227 21.23 -9.71 -3.81
CA ALA A 227 21.02 -10.84 -2.90
C ALA A 227 19.59 -10.80 -2.31
N VAL A 228 19.08 -9.63 -1.94
CA VAL A 228 17.69 -9.48 -1.46
C VAL A 228 16.71 -9.92 -2.55
N ILE A 229 16.91 -9.48 -3.81
CA ILE A 229 16.09 -9.92 -4.95
C ILE A 229 16.13 -11.45 -5.10
N GLY A 230 17.33 -12.05 -5.10
CA GLY A 230 17.47 -13.50 -5.18
C GLY A 230 16.69 -14.24 -4.10
N LYS A 231 16.81 -13.79 -2.85
CA LYS A 231 16.07 -14.36 -1.71
C LYS A 231 14.54 -14.18 -1.86
N GLN A 232 14.08 -13.00 -2.29
CA GLN A 232 12.67 -12.77 -2.57
C GLN A 232 12.12 -13.72 -3.65
N LEU A 233 12.92 -14.05 -4.65
CA LEU A 233 12.49 -14.92 -5.75
C LEU A 233 12.48 -16.41 -5.38
N SER A 234 13.42 -16.87 -4.56
CA SER A 234 13.68 -18.31 -4.41
C SER A 234 13.73 -18.84 -2.98
N GLU A 235 14.10 -18.03 -1.98
CA GLU A 235 14.24 -18.53 -0.61
C GLU A 235 12.91 -18.54 0.15
N PRO A 236 12.60 -19.59 0.93
CA PRO A 236 11.47 -19.54 1.86
C PRO A 236 11.69 -18.46 2.92
N PRO A 237 10.62 -17.92 3.54
CA PRO A 237 10.79 -16.98 4.63
C PRO A 237 11.51 -17.66 5.81
N PRO A 238 12.36 -16.91 6.55
CA PRO A 238 13.07 -17.46 7.70
C PRO A 238 12.07 -17.86 8.80
N PRO A 239 12.37 -18.91 9.58
CA PRO A 239 11.48 -19.36 10.63
C PRO A 239 11.35 -18.27 11.73
N LEU A 240 10.11 -18.02 12.14
CA LEU A 240 9.81 -17.03 13.17
C LEU A 240 10.31 -17.52 14.55
N GLY A 241 10.22 -18.82 14.81
CA GLY A 241 10.59 -19.43 16.09
C GLY A 241 12.04 -19.20 16.50
N GLY A 242 12.96 -19.00 15.54
CA GLY A 242 14.36 -18.66 15.83
C GLY A 242 14.57 -17.21 16.32
N LEU A 243 13.59 -16.33 16.11
CA LEU A 243 13.64 -14.90 16.46
C LEU A 243 12.66 -14.56 17.59
N ARG A 244 11.47 -15.13 17.53
CA ARG A 244 10.34 -14.92 18.42
C ARG A 244 9.68 -16.27 18.74
N PRO A 245 10.29 -17.07 19.63
CA PRO A 245 9.74 -18.38 20.01
C PRO A 245 8.29 -18.32 20.53
N ASP A 246 7.94 -17.18 21.13
CA ASP A 246 6.60 -16.86 21.62
C ASP A 246 5.54 -16.75 20.51
N LEU A 247 5.95 -16.54 19.25
CA LEU A 247 5.08 -16.34 18.10
C LEU A 247 5.17 -17.48 17.06
N VAL A 248 5.72 -18.63 17.43
CA VAL A 248 5.91 -19.78 16.50
C VAL A 248 4.60 -20.23 15.84
N SER A 249 3.45 -20.08 16.53
CA SER A 249 2.11 -20.39 15.99
C SER A 249 1.70 -19.53 14.79
N MET A 250 2.31 -18.35 14.61
CA MET A 250 2.07 -17.46 13.47
C MET A 250 2.92 -17.84 12.23
N GLU A 251 3.96 -18.64 12.40
CA GLU A 251 4.92 -19.01 11.35
C GLU A 251 4.26 -19.64 10.11
N PRO A 252 3.35 -20.62 10.21
CA PRO A 252 2.71 -21.22 9.03
C PRO A 252 1.87 -20.20 8.23
N VAL A 253 1.23 -19.25 8.93
CA VAL A 253 0.42 -18.20 8.30
C VAL A 253 1.29 -17.22 7.52
N LEU A 254 2.38 -16.77 8.12
CA LEU A 254 3.36 -15.90 7.45
C LEU A 254 4.02 -16.61 6.27
N ALA A 255 4.40 -17.89 6.42
CA ALA A 255 4.97 -18.68 5.35
C ALA A 255 4.03 -18.82 4.16
N ARG A 256 2.73 -19.08 4.40
CA ARG A 256 1.70 -19.12 3.36
C ARG A 256 1.53 -17.77 2.66
N ALA A 257 1.43 -16.66 3.40
CA ALA A 257 1.27 -15.33 2.83
C ALA A 257 2.49 -14.87 2.02
N MET A 258 3.70 -15.37 2.37
CA MET A 258 4.95 -15.14 1.64
C MET A 258 5.29 -16.27 0.66
N ALA A 259 4.35 -17.13 0.26
CA ALA A 259 4.56 -18.12 -0.78
C ALA A 259 4.98 -17.45 -2.09
N LYS A 260 5.95 -18.06 -2.81
CA LYS A 260 6.48 -17.48 -4.05
C LYS A 260 5.46 -17.49 -5.18
N ASP A 261 4.67 -18.55 -5.26
CA ASP A 261 3.51 -18.63 -6.15
C ASP A 261 2.31 -17.90 -5.52
N PRO A 262 1.78 -16.83 -6.17
CA PRO A 262 0.64 -16.08 -5.67
C PRO A 262 -0.62 -16.94 -5.41
N VAL A 263 -0.81 -18.02 -6.18
CA VAL A 263 -1.99 -18.90 -6.06
C VAL A 263 -2.02 -19.64 -4.71
N GLN A 264 -0.87 -19.87 -4.09
CA GLN A 264 -0.76 -20.53 -2.79
C GLN A 264 -1.07 -19.62 -1.60
N ARG A 265 -1.13 -18.30 -1.81
CA ARG A 265 -1.41 -17.31 -0.77
C ARG A 265 -2.89 -17.32 -0.35
N PHE A 266 -3.29 -16.37 0.48
CA PHE A 266 -4.70 -16.17 0.86
C PHE A 266 -5.47 -15.46 -0.25
N GLY A 267 -6.80 -15.56 -0.22
CA GLY A 267 -7.67 -14.92 -1.20
C GLY A 267 -7.72 -13.40 -1.09
N SER A 268 -7.49 -12.85 0.11
CA SER A 268 -7.47 -11.41 0.39
C SER A 268 -6.49 -11.05 1.50
N CYS A 269 -6.20 -9.76 1.65
CA CYS A 269 -5.39 -9.25 2.76
C CYS A 269 -6.11 -9.42 4.11
N ARG A 270 -7.43 -9.25 4.14
CA ARG A 270 -8.26 -9.47 5.35
C ARG A 270 -8.24 -10.94 5.79
N GLU A 271 -8.30 -11.88 4.85
CA GLU A 271 -8.19 -13.30 5.15
C GLU A 271 -6.83 -13.64 5.78
N PHE A 272 -5.75 -13.10 5.22
CA PHE A 272 -4.41 -13.22 5.82
C PHE A 272 -4.35 -12.63 7.24
N ALA A 273 -4.83 -11.40 7.43
CA ALA A 273 -4.82 -10.73 8.74
C ALA A 273 -5.64 -11.49 9.79
N ALA A 274 -6.80 -12.02 9.41
CA ALA A 274 -7.64 -12.85 10.28
C ALA A 274 -6.95 -14.17 10.66
N ALA A 275 -6.32 -14.85 9.70
CA ALA A 275 -5.55 -16.07 9.98
C ALA A 275 -4.37 -15.80 10.92
N LEU A 276 -3.67 -14.67 10.73
CA LEU A 276 -2.55 -14.29 11.58
C LEU A 276 -2.99 -14.02 13.03
N ARG A 277 -4.15 -13.39 13.21
CA ARG A 277 -4.75 -13.16 14.54
C ARG A 277 -5.13 -14.45 15.24
N LEU A 278 -5.63 -15.47 14.52
CA LEU A 278 -5.91 -16.79 15.09
C LEU A 278 -4.65 -17.53 15.53
N GLY A 279 -3.49 -17.21 14.96
CA GLY A 279 -2.19 -17.73 15.39
C GLY A 279 -1.60 -16.98 16.60
N GLU A 280 -2.26 -15.91 17.12
CA GLU A 280 -1.79 -15.19 18.29
C GLU A 280 -1.87 -16.09 19.53
N PRO A 281 -0.81 -16.15 20.36
CA PRO A 281 -0.84 -16.94 21.59
C PRO A 281 -1.89 -16.40 22.58
N ALA A 282 -2.67 -17.30 23.18
CA ALA A 282 -3.78 -16.95 24.09
C ALA A 282 -3.36 -16.07 25.31
N TRP A 283 -2.08 -16.08 25.71
CA TRP A 283 -1.58 -15.22 26.79
C TRP A 283 -1.42 -13.73 26.37
N ALA A 284 -1.37 -13.43 25.07
CA ALA A 284 -1.24 -12.04 24.59
C ALA A 284 -2.49 -11.21 24.92
N GLU A 285 -3.66 -11.82 25.04
CA GLU A 285 -4.88 -11.15 25.48
C GLU A 285 -4.87 -10.76 26.97
N SER A 286 -4.07 -11.47 27.80
CA SER A 286 -4.00 -11.26 29.25
C SER A 286 -3.15 -10.06 29.68
N VAL A 287 -2.38 -9.45 28.79
CA VAL A 287 -1.46 -8.31 29.08
C VAL A 287 -2.09 -6.96 28.73
N ALA A 288 -3.31 -6.93 28.18
CA ALA A 288 -4.04 -5.68 28.06
C ALA A 288 -4.20 -5.07 29.47
N PRO A 289 -3.75 -3.81 29.72
CA PRO A 289 -3.93 -3.21 31.03
C PRO A 289 -5.42 -3.17 31.32
N THR A 290 -5.84 -3.95 32.31
CA THR A 290 -7.19 -3.88 32.86
C THR A 290 -7.39 -2.42 33.27
N ARG A 291 -8.12 -1.64 32.43
CA ARG A 291 -8.68 -0.39 32.91
C ARG A 291 -9.54 -0.78 34.10
N GLN A 292 -9.01 -0.59 35.30
CA GLN A 292 -9.84 -0.62 36.48
C GLN A 292 -10.98 0.35 36.25
N ALA A 293 -12.15 -0.20 36.04
CA ALA A 293 -13.37 0.58 36.07
C ALA A 293 -13.42 1.22 37.47
N PRO A 294 -13.72 2.53 37.60
CA PRO A 294 -13.93 3.13 38.91
C PRO A 294 -15.01 2.31 39.64
N ALA A 295 -14.72 1.98 40.88
CA ALA A 295 -15.59 1.19 41.75
C ALA A 295 -17.01 1.75 41.65
N ALA A 296 -17.93 0.91 41.18
CA ALA A 296 -19.34 1.25 41.12
C ALA A 296 -19.84 1.51 42.54
N SER A 297 -20.37 2.70 42.78
CA SER A 297 -21.13 3.02 43.97
C SER A 297 -22.35 2.08 44.10
N PRO A 298 -22.79 1.69 45.32
CA PRO A 298 -23.89 0.77 45.47
C PRO A 298 -25.18 1.33 44.88
N PRO A 299 -26.05 0.50 44.30
CA PRO A 299 -27.25 0.96 43.64
C PRO A 299 -28.25 1.54 44.64
N SER A 300 -28.63 2.81 44.40
CA SER A 300 -29.78 3.42 45.04
C SER A 300 -31.07 2.74 44.56
N ALA A 301 -31.99 2.50 45.45
CA ALA A 301 -33.28 1.85 45.17
C ALA A 301 -34.08 2.56 44.05
N PRO A 302 -34.83 1.80 43.24
CA PRO A 302 -35.55 2.38 42.09
C PRO A 302 -36.77 3.20 42.56
N PRO A 303 -37.03 4.37 41.97
CA PRO A 303 -38.31 5.02 42.13
C PRO A 303 -39.37 4.31 41.27
N SER A 304 -40.55 4.20 41.82
CA SER A 304 -41.73 3.59 41.23
C SER A 304 -42.06 4.18 39.84
N SER A 305 -42.14 3.31 38.85
CA SER A 305 -42.44 3.67 37.46
C SER A 305 -43.95 3.91 37.27
N THR A 306 -44.30 5.13 36.90
CA THR A 306 -45.55 5.45 36.21
C THR A 306 -45.40 5.12 34.73
N PRO A 307 -46.36 4.45 34.08
CA PRO A 307 -46.25 4.13 32.64
C PRO A 307 -46.35 5.39 31.80
N PRO A 308 -45.54 5.48 30.69
CA PRO A 308 -45.60 6.61 29.77
C PRO A 308 -46.89 6.61 28.93
N PRO A 309 -47.39 7.78 28.51
CA PRO A 309 -48.56 7.89 27.63
C PRO A 309 -48.23 7.33 26.24
N PRO A 310 -49.24 6.89 25.47
CA PRO A 310 -49.05 6.31 24.14
C PRO A 310 -48.53 7.34 23.14
N ALA A 311 -47.61 6.89 22.29
CA ALA A 311 -47.00 7.71 21.25
C ALA A 311 -48.01 8.11 20.16
N PRO A 312 -47.94 9.32 19.58
CA PRO A 312 -48.76 9.73 18.47
C PRO A 312 -48.42 8.93 17.18
N PRO A 313 -49.40 8.74 16.28
CA PRO A 313 -49.19 8.03 15.04
C PRO A 313 -48.21 8.75 14.09
N PRO A 314 -47.44 8.02 13.26
CA PRO A 314 -46.50 8.62 12.31
C PRO A 314 -47.25 9.43 11.23
N PRO A 315 -46.62 10.53 10.74
CA PRO A 315 -47.21 11.34 9.66
C PRO A 315 -47.20 10.55 8.34
N ALA A 316 -48.24 10.77 7.54
CA ALA A 316 -48.41 10.21 6.22
C ALA A 316 -47.30 10.67 5.25
N PRO A 317 -46.87 9.81 4.30
CA PRO A 317 -45.84 10.19 3.34
C PRO A 317 -46.39 11.25 2.35
N PRO A 318 -45.48 12.22 1.94
CA PRO A 318 -45.89 13.21 0.94
C PRO A 318 -46.07 12.58 -0.44
N ALA A 319 -47.12 13.03 -1.13
CA ALA A 319 -47.45 12.60 -2.47
C ALA A 319 -46.49 13.17 -3.52
N GLY A 320 -46.02 12.30 -4.41
CA GLY A 320 -45.67 12.64 -5.79
C GLY A 320 -44.40 13.41 -6.03
N VAL A 321 -43.26 12.67 -6.24
CA VAL A 321 -42.13 13.18 -7.01
C VAL A 321 -42.13 12.48 -8.39
N PRO A 322 -42.01 13.23 -9.53
CA PRO A 322 -42.00 12.61 -10.86
C PRO A 322 -40.77 11.74 -11.07
N ALA A 323 -41.00 10.57 -11.66
CA ALA A 323 -39.92 9.65 -12.07
C ALA A 323 -39.04 10.28 -13.13
N TRP A 324 -37.72 10.34 -12.86
CA TRP A 324 -36.71 10.68 -13.85
C TRP A 324 -36.49 9.49 -14.78
N SER A 325 -36.82 9.69 -16.04
CA SER A 325 -36.55 8.73 -17.12
C SER A 325 -35.03 8.74 -17.44
N HIS A 326 -34.40 7.58 -17.31
CA HIS A 326 -33.01 7.39 -17.74
C HIS A 326 -32.94 7.40 -19.29
N PRO A 327 -31.87 8.05 -19.86
CA PRO A 327 -31.61 7.93 -21.29
C PRO A 327 -31.07 6.52 -21.63
N PRO A 328 -31.33 5.99 -22.87
CA PRO A 328 -30.93 4.65 -23.25
C PRO A 328 -29.38 4.54 -23.35
N ARG A 329 -28.83 3.42 -22.88
CA ARG A 329 -27.43 3.04 -23.05
C ARG A 329 -27.11 2.80 -24.51
N PRO A 330 -25.98 3.30 -25.05
CA PRO A 330 -25.50 2.88 -26.37
C PRO A 330 -24.97 1.45 -26.30
N SER A 331 -25.44 0.59 -27.17
CA SER A 331 -24.96 -0.78 -27.39
C SER A 331 -23.71 -0.73 -28.29
N ASN A 332 -22.52 -0.87 -27.72
CA ASN A 332 -21.31 -1.13 -28.50
C ASN A 332 -21.06 -2.64 -28.55
N GLY A 333 -21.56 -3.26 -29.61
CA GLY A 333 -21.19 -4.60 -30.01
C GLY A 333 -19.83 -4.58 -30.72
N ALA A 334 -18.78 -5.00 -30.04
CA ALA A 334 -17.50 -5.28 -30.68
C ALA A 334 -17.54 -6.69 -31.29
N SER A 335 -17.34 -6.78 -32.61
CA SER A 335 -17.29 -8.02 -33.37
C SER A 335 -16.06 -8.86 -33.00
N PRO A 336 -16.17 -10.20 -32.81
CA PRO A 336 -15.06 -11.06 -32.38
C PRO A 336 -13.94 -11.25 -33.45
N ALA A 337 -14.10 -10.74 -34.65
CA ALA A 337 -13.11 -10.88 -35.74
C ALA A 337 -11.85 -10.00 -35.59
N ARG A 338 -11.87 -8.96 -34.73
CA ARG A 338 -10.70 -8.10 -34.55
C ARG A 338 -9.70 -8.59 -33.48
N VAL A 339 -10.11 -9.46 -32.57
CA VAL A 339 -9.24 -9.99 -31.52
C VAL A 339 -8.31 -11.08 -32.06
N ALA A 340 -8.75 -11.84 -33.07
CA ALA A 340 -7.92 -12.92 -33.66
C ALA A 340 -6.72 -12.39 -34.51
N ALA A 341 -6.79 -11.18 -35.04
CA ALA A 341 -5.73 -10.63 -35.87
C ALA A 341 -4.50 -10.16 -35.08
N PHE A 342 -4.69 -9.70 -33.83
CA PHE A 342 -3.58 -9.22 -33.01
C PHE A 342 -2.79 -10.35 -32.33
N VAL A 343 -3.41 -11.49 -32.05
CA VAL A 343 -2.74 -12.65 -31.45
C VAL A 343 -1.80 -13.32 -32.47
N GLY A 344 -2.17 -13.35 -33.76
CA GLY A 344 -1.35 -13.95 -34.82
C GLY A 344 -0.04 -13.17 -35.09
N ILE A 345 -0.05 -11.84 -34.98
CA ILE A 345 1.15 -11.02 -35.22
C ILE A 345 2.15 -11.15 -34.07
N GLY A 346 1.69 -11.25 -32.82
CA GLY A 346 2.56 -11.43 -31.64
C GLY A 346 3.33 -12.76 -31.66
N VAL A 347 2.68 -13.85 -32.06
CA VAL A 347 3.32 -15.19 -32.14
C VAL A 347 4.36 -15.24 -33.25
N ALA A 348 4.10 -14.63 -34.40
CA ALA A 348 5.06 -14.60 -35.52
C ALA A 348 6.32 -13.79 -35.17
N ALA A 349 6.18 -12.67 -34.45
CA ALA A 349 7.31 -11.86 -33.99
C ALA A 349 8.18 -12.63 -32.96
N LEU A 350 7.56 -13.35 -32.03
CA LEU A 350 8.26 -14.15 -31.03
C LEU A 350 9.07 -15.28 -31.66
N LEU A 351 8.50 -15.98 -32.65
CA LEU A 351 9.19 -17.06 -33.37
C LEU A 351 10.38 -16.53 -34.20
N ALA A 352 10.28 -15.33 -34.77
CA ALA A 352 11.38 -14.70 -35.49
C ALA A 352 12.56 -14.37 -34.58
N VAL A 353 12.30 -13.85 -33.37
CA VAL A 353 13.34 -13.55 -32.37
C VAL A 353 14.03 -14.83 -31.89
N VAL A 354 13.28 -15.89 -31.61
CA VAL A 354 13.83 -17.20 -31.19
C VAL A 354 14.73 -17.77 -32.29
N LEU A 355 14.32 -17.67 -33.57
CA LEU A 355 15.11 -18.15 -34.70
C LEU A 355 16.44 -17.39 -34.85
N VAL A 356 16.43 -16.06 -34.70
CA VAL A 356 17.65 -15.24 -34.78
C VAL A 356 18.62 -15.57 -33.65
N VAL A 357 18.12 -15.76 -32.43
CA VAL A 357 18.97 -16.16 -31.28
C VAL A 357 19.57 -17.55 -31.50
N PHE A 358 18.77 -18.50 -31.99
CA PHE A 358 19.24 -19.86 -32.23
C PHE A 358 20.31 -19.93 -33.34
N VAL A 359 20.12 -19.17 -34.42
CA VAL A 359 21.11 -19.06 -35.52
C VAL A 359 22.39 -18.38 -35.02
N GLY A 360 22.29 -17.32 -34.18
CA GLY A 360 23.44 -16.65 -33.57
C GLY A 360 24.27 -17.57 -32.68
N ILE A 361 23.62 -18.36 -31.83
CA ILE A 361 24.28 -19.35 -30.97
C ILE A 361 24.99 -20.45 -31.80
N ARG A 362 24.34 -20.92 -32.86
CA ARG A 362 24.94 -21.92 -33.78
C ARG A 362 26.17 -21.36 -34.49
N LEU A 363 26.10 -20.13 -34.97
CA LEU A 363 27.23 -19.46 -35.66
C LEU A 363 28.41 -19.24 -34.71
N MET A 364 28.16 -18.85 -33.47
CA MET A 364 29.19 -18.70 -32.45
C MET A 364 29.86 -20.04 -32.11
N HIS A 365 29.08 -21.13 -32.01
CA HIS A 365 29.61 -22.47 -31.76
C HIS A 365 30.49 -23.01 -32.90
N THR A 366 30.18 -22.67 -34.15
CA THR A 366 31.00 -23.08 -35.31
C THR A 366 32.28 -22.24 -35.43
N LEU A 367 32.29 -20.98 -35.00
CA LEU A 367 33.49 -20.12 -34.99
C LEU A 367 34.49 -20.46 -33.87
N THR A 368 34.01 -21.04 -32.76
CA THR A 368 34.84 -21.43 -31.62
C THR A 368 35.34 -22.87 -31.70
N SER A 369 34.89 -23.68 -32.70
CA SER A 369 35.23 -25.10 -32.87
C SER A 369 36.17 -25.37 -34.05
N SER A 370 36.83 -24.34 -34.62
CA SER A 370 37.90 -24.56 -35.61
C SER A 370 39.26 -24.60 -34.88
N PRO A 371 40.09 -25.66 -35.16
CA PRO A 371 41.36 -25.88 -34.48
C PRO A 371 42.45 -24.87 -34.85
#